data_46d3c2ac523fb9b4cdcd0aa5f4af8db0
#
_entry.id   46d3c2ac523fb9b4cdcd0aa5f4af8db0
#
_cell.length_a   1.000
_cell.length_b   1.000
_cell.length_c   1.000
_cell.angle_alpha   90.00
_cell.angle_beta   90.00
_cell.angle_gamma   90.00
#
_symmetry.space_group_name_H-M   'P 1'
#
loop_
_entity.id
_entity.type
_entity.pdbx_description
1 polymer ?
#
loop_
_entity_poly.entity_id
_entity_poly.type
_entity_poly.pdbx_seq_one_letter_code
_entity_poly.pdbx_strand_id
1 'polypeptide(L)'
;MSKYSVFVAYSLSGKAYTETPSLNCTHKLYDTAEEAIKAIANEIEIKYNNKDYYGLEVKLPKVKHCEGYERLYNGSFECTYKFGPHVHYDIYLTEFD
;
A
#
# COMPACT_ATOMS: atom_id res chain seq x y z
N MET A 1 10.14 18.41 12.02
CA MET A 1 9.90 18.01 10.62
C MET A 1 9.13 16.71 10.60
N SER A 2 8.10 16.68 9.78
CA SER A 2 7.29 15.47 9.66
C SER A 2 8.02 14.37 8.90
N LYS A 3 7.76 13.15 9.27
CA LYS A 3 8.20 11.95 8.57
C LYS A 3 6.99 11.13 8.18
N TYR A 4 7.14 10.35 7.15
CA TYR A 4 6.05 9.56 6.60
C TYR A 4 6.46 8.10 6.52
N SER A 5 5.54 7.22 6.90
CA SER A 5 5.72 5.79 6.67
C SER A 5 4.53 5.25 5.89
N VAL A 6 4.76 4.20 5.15
CA VAL A 6 3.72 3.51 4.39
C VAL A 6 3.75 2.04 4.78
N PHE A 7 2.59 1.46 4.95
CA PHE A 7 2.48 0.02 5.19
C PHE A 7 1.24 -0.54 4.52
N VAL A 8 1.24 -1.83 4.36
CA VAL A 8 0.18 -2.56 3.69
C VAL A 8 -0.41 -3.56 4.67
N ALA A 9 -1.72 -3.56 4.78
CA ALA A 9 -2.44 -4.51 5.61
C ALA A 9 -3.38 -5.33 4.74
N TYR A 10 -3.54 -6.59 5.08
CA TYR A 10 -4.48 -7.46 4.40
C TYR A 10 -5.90 -6.99 4.65
N SER A 11 -6.66 -6.85 3.57
CA SER A 11 -8.06 -6.52 3.68
C SER A 11 -8.91 -7.79 3.57
N LEU A 12 -9.69 -8.02 4.58
CA LEU A 12 -10.55 -9.20 4.66
C LEU A 12 -11.72 -9.10 3.69
N SER A 13 -11.55 -9.60 2.50
CA SER A 13 -12.70 -9.99 1.68
C SER A 13 -12.74 -11.52 1.65
N GLY A 14 -13.11 -12.11 2.73
CA GLY A 14 -13.50 -13.52 2.84
C GLY A 14 -12.47 -14.54 2.57
N LYS A 15 -11.62 -15.05 2.97
CA LYS A 15 -10.71 -16.19 3.01
C LYS A 15 -9.25 -15.85 3.18
N ALA A 16 -8.84 -16.30 4.17
CA ALA A 16 -7.63 -16.39 4.92
C ALA A 16 -6.38 -16.80 4.13
N TYR A 17 -5.87 -15.94 3.30
CA TYR A 17 -4.46 -15.98 3.03
C TYR A 17 -3.88 -14.68 3.57
N THR A 18 -3.28 -14.79 4.72
CA THR A 18 -2.85 -13.68 5.52
C THR A 18 -1.37 -13.40 5.36
N GLU A 19 -0.84 -13.47 4.15
CA GLU A 19 0.51 -13.03 3.97
C GLU A 19 0.53 -11.54 3.72
N THR A 20 0.97 -10.80 4.72
CA THR A 20 1.35 -9.42 4.54
C THR A 20 2.50 -9.40 3.55
N PRO A 21 2.38 -8.66 2.44
CA PRO A 21 3.46 -8.62 1.47
C PRO A 21 4.71 -8.03 2.12
N SER A 22 5.83 -8.70 1.90
CA SER A 22 7.12 -8.19 2.35
C SER A 22 7.58 -7.12 1.36
N LEU A 23 7.38 -5.87 1.70
CA LEU A 23 7.79 -4.73 0.89
C LEU A 23 8.84 -3.93 1.64
N ASN A 24 9.96 -3.66 0.98
CA ASN A 24 11.07 -2.96 1.61
C ASN A 24 10.71 -1.53 2.03
N CYS A 25 9.82 -0.89 1.28
CA CYS A 25 9.39 0.47 1.58
C CYS A 25 8.64 0.59 2.90
N THR A 26 8.06 -0.49 3.43
CA THR A 26 7.29 -0.45 4.68
C THR A 26 8.16 -0.37 5.93
N HIS A 27 9.46 -0.47 5.77
CA HIS A 27 10.40 -0.41 6.89
C HIS A 27 11.19 0.89 6.94
N LYS A 28 10.78 1.89 6.18
CA LYS A 28 11.51 3.14 6.05
C LYS A 28 10.65 4.33 6.42
N LEU A 29 11.31 5.40 6.85
CA LEU A 29 10.69 6.70 7.02
C LEU A 29 11.11 7.59 5.85
N TYR A 30 10.15 8.33 5.33
CA TYR A 30 10.35 9.22 4.19
C TYR A 30 10.18 10.68 4.62
N ASP A 31 10.90 11.56 3.98
CA ASP A 31 10.83 12.99 4.30
C ASP A 31 9.56 13.64 3.76
N THR A 32 8.99 13.10 2.69
CA THR A 32 7.74 13.61 2.12
C THR A 32 6.76 12.48 1.88
N ALA A 33 5.48 12.81 1.88
CA ALA A 33 4.41 11.86 1.57
C ALA A 33 4.55 11.34 0.15
N GLU A 34 4.94 12.19 -0.78
CA GLU A 34 5.11 11.83 -2.19
C GLU A 34 6.20 10.76 -2.36
N GLU A 35 7.28 10.87 -1.62
CA GLU A 35 8.35 9.86 -1.65
C GLU A 35 7.85 8.51 -1.14
N ALA A 36 7.09 8.50 -0.05
CA ALA A 36 6.52 7.28 0.49
C ALA A 36 5.53 6.63 -0.49
N ILE A 37 4.65 7.42 -1.08
CA ILE A 37 3.67 6.95 -2.05
C ILE A 37 4.36 6.40 -3.30
N LYS A 38 5.37 7.09 -3.79
CA LYS A 38 6.14 6.64 -4.95
C LYS A 38 6.84 5.31 -4.67
N ALA A 39 7.40 5.16 -3.49
CA ALA A 39 8.09 3.93 -3.10
C ALA A 39 7.14 2.74 -3.07
N ILE A 40 5.96 2.89 -2.46
CA ILE A 40 4.98 1.79 -2.41
C ILE A 40 4.41 1.49 -3.79
N ALA A 41 4.13 2.50 -4.60
CA ALA A 41 3.63 2.31 -5.96
C ALA A 41 4.62 1.51 -6.81
N ASN A 42 5.89 1.86 -6.73
CA ASN A 42 6.95 1.17 -7.47
C ASN A 42 7.08 -0.29 -7.04
N GLU A 43 7.07 -0.57 -5.75
CA GLU A 43 7.20 -1.94 -5.27
C GLU A 43 5.98 -2.81 -5.60
N ILE A 44 4.78 -2.26 -5.53
CA ILE A 44 3.56 -2.97 -5.93
C ILE A 44 3.64 -3.32 -7.41
N GLU A 45 4.04 -2.39 -8.24
CA GLU A 45 4.15 -2.62 -9.67
C GLU A 45 5.16 -3.72 -9.99
N ILE A 46 6.33 -3.67 -9.38
CA ILE A 46 7.37 -4.69 -9.60
C ILE A 46 6.89 -6.07 -9.15
N LYS A 47 6.26 -6.15 -7.99
CA LYS A 47 5.89 -7.43 -7.38
C LYS A 47 4.62 -8.04 -7.95
N TYR A 48 3.64 -7.22 -8.31
CA TYR A 48 2.29 -7.70 -8.66
C TYR A 48 1.89 -7.42 -10.10
N ASN A 49 2.66 -6.67 -10.86
CA ASN A 49 2.39 -6.45 -12.28
C ASN A 49 3.31 -7.30 -13.14
N ASN A 50 3.14 -8.59 -13.06
CA ASN A 50 3.97 -9.54 -13.77
C ASN A 50 3.12 -10.72 -14.26
N LYS A 51 3.77 -11.73 -14.85
CA LYS A 51 3.09 -12.89 -15.43
C LYS A 51 2.39 -13.79 -14.42
N ASP A 52 2.69 -13.66 -13.14
CA ASP A 52 2.08 -14.47 -12.09
C ASP A 52 0.78 -13.87 -11.59
N TYR A 53 0.52 -12.61 -11.89
CA TYR A 53 -0.68 -11.87 -11.47
C TYR A 53 -1.33 -11.18 -12.66
N TYR A 54 -2.62 -10.92 -12.56
CA TYR A 54 -3.35 -10.14 -13.55
C TYR A 54 -4.37 -9.24 -12.88
N GLY A 55 -4.87 -8.27 -13.62
CA GLY A 55 -5.90 -7.37 -13.13
C GLY A 55 -5.46 -6.44 -12.02
N LEU A 56 -4.19 -6.05 -12.00
CA LEU A 56 -3.69 -5.15 -10.97
C LEU A 56 -4.39 -3.80 -11.03
N GLU A 57 -5.07 -3.45 -9.94
CA GLU A 57 -5.66 -2.13 -9.74
C GLU A 57 -5.06 -1.52 -8.49
N VAL A 58 -4.58 -0.30 -8.61
CA VAL A 58 -3.94 0.41 -7.50
C VAL A 58 -4.63 1.75 -7.30
N LYS A 59 -5.03 1.99 -6.05
CA LYS A 59 -5.53 3.29 -5.60
C LYS A 59 -4.55 3.80 -4.56
N LEU A 60 -3.67 4.69 -4.97
CA LEU A 60 -2.66 5.23 -4.07
C LEU A 60 -3.28 6.17 -3.03
N PRO A 61 -2.72 6.20 -1.82
CA PRO A 61 -3.17 7.17 -0.82
C PRO A 61 -3.05 8.59 -1.37
N LYS A 62 -4.09 9.38 -1.16
CA LYS A 62 -4.07 10.79 -1.55
C LYS A 62 -3.75 11.63 -0.33
N VAL A 63 -2.74 12.46 -0.46
CA VAL A 63 -2.42 13.42 0.57
C VAL A 63 -3.46 14.53 0.50
N LYS A 64 -4.36 14.56 1.48
CA LYS A 64 -5.31 15.64 1.65
C LYS A 64 -4.93 16.40 2.90
N HIS A 65 -4.87 17.69 2.78
CA HIS A 65 -4.71 18.52 3.96
C HIS A 65 -6.05 18.54 4.69
N CYS A 66 -6.16 17.69 5.71
CA CYS A 66 -7.33 17.67 6.58
C CYS A 66 -6.99 18.41 7.86
N GLU A 67 -7.73 19.47 8.13
CA GLU A 67 -7.72 20.07 9.44
C GLU A 67 -8.37 19.09 10.41
N GLY A 68 -7.61 18.58 11.35
CA GLY A 68 -8.14 17.69 12.38
C GLY A 68 -7.20 16.55 12.72
N TYR A 69 -7.78 15.45 13.13
CA TYR A 69 -7.12 14.39 13.87
C TYR A 69 -6.44 13.34 13.03
N GLU A 70 -6.67 13.32 11.73
CA GLU A 70 -6.27 12.18 10.95
C GLU A 70 -5.03 12.47 10.13
N ARG A 71 -3.94 11.86 10.55
CA ARG A 71 -2.68 11.82 9.82
C ARG A 71 -2.52 10.51 9.10
N LEU A 72 -3.63 9.83 8.87
CA LEU A 72 -3.66 8.54 8.19
C LEU A 72 -4.40 8.69 6.87
N TYR A 73 -3.71 8.35 5.81
CA TYR A 73 -4.25 8.40 4.45
C TYR A 73 -4.33 6.99 3.91
N ASN A 74 -5.42 6.67 3.25
CA ASN A 74 -5.70 5.32 2.78
C ASN A 74 -5.66 5.17 1.26
N GLY A 75 -5.11 4.07 0.82
CA GLY A 75 -5.22 3.59 -0.54
C GLY A 75 -5.45 2.08 -0.50
N SER A 76 -5.37 1.45 -1.65
CA SER A 76 -5.51 0.00 -1.75
C SER A 76 -4.90 -0.52 -3.04
N PHE A 77 -4.62 -1.81 -3.09
CA PHE A 77 -4.37 -2.48 -4.35
C PHE A 77 -4.98 -3.87 -4.35
N GLU A 78 -5.33 -4.33 -5.52
CA GLU A 78 -5.86 -5.67 -5.70
C GLU A 78 -5.40 -6.27 -7.01
N CYS A 79 -5.24 -7.58 -6.99
CA CYS A 79 -4.89 -8.35 -8.17
C CYS A 79 -5.29 -9.81 -7.95
N THR A 80 -5.24 -10.60 -9.03
CA THR A 80 -5.53 -12.02 -8.94
C THR A 80 -4.28 -12.81 -9.27
N TYR A 81 -3.91 -13.72 -8.38
CA TYR A 81 -2.82 -14.64 -8.65
C TYR A 81 -3.27 -15.66 -9.72
N LYS A 82 -2.38 -15.92 -10.67
CA LYS A 82 -2.72 -16.75 -11.83
C LYS A 82 -3.21 -18.15 -11.46
N PHE A 83 -2.69 -18.71 -10.40
CA PHE A 83 -3.03 -20.05 -9.93
C PHE A 83 -3.70 -20.05 -8.55
N GLY A 84 -4.23 -18.93 -8.13
CA GLY A 84 -4.74 -18.81 -6.79
C GLY A 84 -5.74 -17.71 -6.59
N PRO A 85 -5.85 -17.20 -5.37
CA PRO A 85 -6.93 -16.31 -4.99
C PRO A 85 -6.74 -14.88 -5.50
N HIS A 86 -7.84 -14.17 -5.52
CA HIS A 86 -7.83 -12.71 -5.61
C HIS A 86 -7.32 -12.15 -4.27
N VAL A 87 -6.41 -11.20 -4.35
CA VAL A 87 -5.84 -10.55 -3.17
C VAL A 87 -6.20 -9.09 -3.16
N HIS A 88 -6.57 -8.59 -2.01
CA HIS A 88 -6.87 -7.19 -1.80
C HIS A 88 -6.17 -6.72 -0.53
N TYR A 89 -5.43 -5.64 -0.65
CA TYR A 89 -4.69 -5.04 0.46
C TYR A 89 -5.00 -3.56 0.59
N ASP A 90 -5.05 -3.10 1.83
CA ASP A 90 -5.15 -1.68 2.11
C ASP A 90 -3.76 -1.09 2.29
N ILE A 91 -3.56 0.10 1.74
CA ILE A 91 -2.32 0.86 1.87
C ILE A 91 -2.58 2.00 2.85
N TYR A 92 -1.72 2.12 3.84
CA TYR A 92 -1.81 3.19 4.84
C TYR A 92 -0.56 4.05 4.76
N LEU A 93 -0.77 5.34 4.67
CA LEU A 93 0.29 6.34 4.78
C LEU A 93 0.08 7.09 6.08
N THR A 94 1.08 7.06 6.94
CA THR A 94 1.03 7.70 8.25
C THR A 94 2.04 8.82 8.34
N GLU A 95 1.62 9.95 8.86
CA GLU A 95 2.51 11.09 9.13
C GLU A 95 2.91 11.08 10.62
N PHE A 96 4.19 11.28 10.84
CA PHE A 96 4.78 11.41 12.18
C PHE A 96 5.45 12.77 12.32
N ASP A 97 5.26 13.40 13.43
CA ASP A 97 5.97 14.64 13.76
C ASP A 97 7.40 14.38 14.21
#